data_f39f62cf58751398a6f5d755b852d806
#
_entry.id   f39f62cf58751398a6f5d755b852d806
#
_cell.length_a   1.000
_cell.length_b   1.000
_cell.length_c   1.000
_cell.angle_alpha   90.00
_cell.angle_beta   90.00
_cell.angle_gamma   90.00
#
_symmetry.space_group_name_H-M   'P 1'
#
loop_
_entity.id
_entity.type
_entity.pdbx_description
1 polymer ?
#
loop_
_entity_poly.entity_id
_entity_poly.type
_entity_poly.pdbx_seq_one_letter_code
_entity_poly.pdbx_strand_id
1 'polypeptide(L)'
;LKVSDVLKKSVDNTLALLRQELEIHKGELQESLHFASLEKIFIEERIYKDPEFENAKNMDEAISHIDLRLEPFKPRFIREVTRDDILKLMEIKMGRILKFNSDKSNEFIAQTLEQIAKINDKLEHIVDYTIDWFTMLKEKYGKAYPRHTVIRNFDTIEATKVVEANEKLYINRQEGFIGMGLKKDEFICNCSDIDDVIIFYRNGTYKIVKVADKIFIGKDILYVNVFKRNDNRTIYNVIYRDGKFGYNYIKRFAVTGATRDREYDLTKGTENSRVLYFSANPNGEAETVKVILKPKPRQKLLVFEKNFSEIAIKGRGSQGNILTKAEVHKISLKQKGSSTLGGREVWFDWDVLRLNYDGRGEELGEFHSNDQILVILPNGDF
;
A
#
# COMPACT_ATOMS: atom_id res chain seq x y z
N LEU A 1 -16.27 -8.89 -9.65
CA LEU A 1 -15.08 -9.37 -10.34
C LEU A 1 -13.87 -9.13 -9.45
N LYS A 2 -13.08 -10.18 -9.20
CA LYS A 2 -11.80 -10.03 -8.47
C LYS A 2 -10.73 -9.53 -9.42
N VAL A 3 -9.74 -8.79 -8.92
CA VAL A 3 -8.60 -8.30 -9.72
C VAL A 3 -7.89 -9.45 -10.44
N SER A 4 -7.71 -10.59 -9.77
CA SER A 4 -7.12 -11.80 -10.35
C SER A 4 -7.88 -12.34 -11.56
N ASP A 5 -9.21 -12.24 -11.58
CA ASP A 5 -10.03 -12.70 -12.72
C ASP A 5 -9.84 -11.81 -13.95
N VAL A 6 -9.71 -10.48 -13.70
CA VAL A 6 -9.44 -9.50 -14.77
C VAL A 6 -8.04 -9.72 -15.34
N LEU A 7 -7.03 -9.90 -14.49
CA LEU A 7 -5.66 -10.17 -14.91
C LEU A 7 -5.57 -11.46 -15.72
N LYS A 8 -6.19 -12.55 -15.24
CA LYS A 8 -6.22 -13.82 -15.95
C LYS A 8 -6.83 -13.66 -17.35
N LYS A 9 -8.01 -13.04 -17.45
CA LYS A 9 -8.68 -12.80 -18.73
C LYS A 9 -7.83 -11.94 -19.67
N SER A 10 -7.12 -10.94 -19.15
CA SER A 10 -6.22 -10.09 -19.94
C SER A 10 -5.04 -10.88 -20.50
N VAL A 11 -4.43 -11.75 -19.67
CA VAL A 11 -3.32 -12.62 -20.11
C VAL A 11 -3.80 -13.63 -21.16
N ASP A 12 -4.93 -14.29 -20.92
CA ASP A 12 -5.52 -15.27 -21.87
C ASP A 12 -5.82 -14.60 -23.22
N ASN A 13 -6.38 -13.39 -23.22
CA ASN A 13 -6.62 -12.63 -24.45
C ASN A 13 -5.30 -12.26 -25.17
N THR A 14 -4.28 -11.82 -24.42
CA THR A 14 -2.97 -11.49 -25.00
C THR A 14 -2.33 -12.69 -25.65
N LEU A 15 -2.36 -13.85 -25.00
CA LEU A 15 -1.87 -15.12 -25.57
C LEU A 15 -2.60 -15.48 -26.86
N ALA A 16 -3.93 -15.37 -26.88
CA ALA A 16 -4.73 -15.63 -28.07
C ALA A 16 -4.39 -14.68 -29.23
N LEU A 17 -4.20 -13.39 -28.96
CA LEU A 17 -3.83 -12.40 -29.97
C LEU A 17 -2.42 -12.65 -30.51
N LEU A 18 -1.44 -12.93 -29.66
CA LEU A 18 -0.08 -13.25 -30.09
C LEU A 18 -0.04 -14.52 -30.95
N ARG A 19 -0.84 -15.53 -30.63
CA ARG A 19 -1.02 -16.72 -31.45
C ARG A 19 -1.55 -16.38 -32.83
N GLN A 20 -2.64 -15.61 -32.90
CA GLN A 20 -3.24 -15.18 -34.18
C GLN A 20 -2.26 -14.35 -35.01
N GLU A 21 -1.52 -13.45 -34.40
CA GLU A 21 -0.50 -12.67 -35.09
C GLU A 21 0.58 -13.56 -35.72
N LEU A 22 1.09 -14.55 -34.98
CA LEU A 22 2.05 -15.52 -35.52
C LEU A 22 1.48 -16.39 -36.63
N GLU A 23 0.22 -16.83 -36.51
CA GLU A 23 -0.47 -17.63 -37.54
C GLU A 23 -0.67 -16.82 -38.84
N ILE A 24 -1.09 -15.55 -38.73
CA ILE A 24 -1.22 -14.65 -39.88
C ILE A 24 0.13 -14.46 -40.56
N HIS A 25 1.15 -14.11 -39.79
CA HIS A 25 2.49 -13.89 -40.33
C HIS A 25 3.07 -15.14 -40.95
N LYS A 26 2.84 -16.33 -40.39
CA LYS A 26 3.17 -17.62 -40.98
C LYS A 26 2.48 -17.80 -42.34
N GLY A 27 1.18 -17.48 -42.42
CA GLY A 27 0.40 -17.56 -43.66
C GLY A 27 0.98 -16.65 -44.75
N GLU A 28 1.31 -15.41 -44.41
CA GLU A 28 1.96 -14.44 -45.34
C GLU A 28 3.30 -14.96 -45.86
N LEU A 29 4.14 -15.51 -44.99
CA LEU A 29 5.42 -16.10 -45.40
C LEU A 29 5.26 -17.35 -46.27
N GLN A 30 4.27 -18.18 -45.98
CA GLN A 30 3.94 -19.38 -46.78
C GLN A 30 3.47 -18.97 -48.18
N GLU A 31 2.60 -17.95 -48.30
CA GLU A 31 2.19 -17.43 -49.60
C GLU A 31 3.36 -16.84 -50.40
N SER A 32 4.22 -16.08 -49.71
CA SER A 32 5.44 -15.51 -50.31
C SER A 32 6.40 -16.59 -50.80
N LEU A 33 6.61 -17.64 -50.01
CA LEU A 33 7.44 -18.79 -50.37
C LEU A 33 6.86 -19.58 -51.52
N HIS A 34 5.55 -19.78 -51.52
CA HIS A 34 4.84 -20.46 -52.60
C HIS A 34 5.02 -19.75 -53.94
N PHE A 35 4.76 -18.43 -53.94
CA PHE A 35 4.95 -17.62 -55.16
C PHE A 35 6.37 -17.54 -55.63
N ALA A 36 7.35 -17.37 -54.71
CA ALA A 36 8.78 -17.34 -55.04
C ALA A 36 9.25 -18.68 -55.68
N SER A 37 8.70 -19.80 -55.19
CA SER A 37 9.01 -21.13 -55.73
C SER A 37 8.40 -21.32 -57.13
N LEU A 38 7.16 -20.84 -57.34
CA LEU A 38 6.52 -20.84 -58.65
C LEU A 38 7.25 -19.96 -59.65
N GLU A 39 7.58 -18.70 -59.27
CA GLU A 39 8.33 -17.76 -60.12
C GLU A 39 9.69 -18.33 -60.53
N LYS A 40 10.42 -18.95 -59.57
CA LYS A 40 11.70 -19.59 -59.86
C LYS A 40 11.56 -20.68 -60.92
N ILE A 41 10.63 -21.62 -60.77
CA ILE A 41 10.42 -22.73 -61.73
C ILE A 41 9.94 -22.17 -63.09
N PHE A 42 8.98 -21.24 -63.10
CA PHE A 42 8.49 -20.63 -64.32
C PHE A 42 9.59 -19.99 -65.16
N ILE A 43 10.58 -19.35 -64.51
CA ILE A 43 11.73 -18.68 -65.18
C ILE A 43 12.82 -19.69 -65.54
N GLU A 44 13.23 -20.57 -64.63
CA GLU A 44 14.29 -21.55 -64.88
C GLU A 44 13.96 -22.54 -65.97
N GLU A 45 12.72 -23.06 -65.98
CA GLU A 45 12.22 -23.98 -67.01
C GLU A 45 11.77 -23.25 -68.28
N ARG A 46 11.89 -21.92 -68.33
CA ARG A 46 11.58 -21.05 -69.47
C ARG A 46 10.14 -21.26 -70.00
N ILE A 47 9.17 -21.58 -69.14
CA ILE A 47 7.81 -21.84 -69.53
C ILE A 47 7.19 -20.67 -70.33
N TYR A 48 7.61 -19.46 -70.03
CA TYR A 48 7.24 -18.25 -70.75
C TYR A 48 7.71 -18.16 -72.21
N LYS A 49 8.59 -19.11 -72.69
CA LYS A 49 9.08 -19.21 -74.07
C LYS A 49 8.58 -20.45 -74.78
N ASP A 50 7.73 -21.23 -74.19
CA ASP A 50 7.17 -22.42 -74.85
C ASP A 50 6.31 -21.98 -76.06
N PRO A 51 6.46 -22.64 -77.23
CA PRO A 51 5.69 -22.29 -78.40
C PRO A 51 4.17 -22.36 -78.19
N GLU A 52 3.72 -23.29 -77.36
CA GLU A 52 2.28 -23.48 -77.03
C GLU A 52 1.77 -22.32 -76.19
N PHE A 53 2.60 -21.70 -75.31
CA PHE A 53 2.27 -20.52 -74.58
C PHE A 53 2.23 -19.29 -75.48
N GLU A 54 3.23 -19.09 -76.33
CA GLU A 54 3.31 -17.93 -77.21
C GLU A 54 2.17 -17.96 -78.27
N ASN A 55 1.73 -19.12 -78.73
CA ASN A 55 0.69 -19.27 -79.76
C ASN A 55 -0.71 -19.53 -79.16
N ALA A 56 -0.90 -19.43 -77.86
CA ALA A 56 -2.19 -19.66 -77.22
C ALA A 56 -3.24 -18.64 -77.75
N LYS A 57 -4.39 -19.14 -78.17
CA LYS A 57 -5.46 -18.34 -78.74
C LYS A 57 -6.29 -17.58 -77.74
N ASN A 58 -6.25 -18.01 -76.55
CA ASN A 58 -6.99 -17.38 -75.44
C ASN A 58 -6.23 -17.60 -74.11
N MET A 59 -6.69 -16.84 -73.06
CA MET A 59 -6.10 -16.89 -71.74
C MET A 59 -6.20 -18.27 -71.07
N ASP A 60 -7.29 -18.98 -71.31
CA ASP A 60 -7.52 -20.32 -70.70
C ASP A 60 -6.62 -21.40 -71.24
N GLU A 61 -6.27 -21.34 -72.57
CA GLU A 61 -5.26 -22.21 -73.14
C GLU A 61 -3.86 -21.95 -72.56
N ALA A 62 -3.51 -20.68 -72.41
CA ALA A 62 -2.24 -20.31 -71.79
C ALA A 62 -2.12 -20.80 -70.33
N ILE A 63 -3.21 -20.63 -69.54
CA ILE A 63 -3.28 -21.10 -68.15
C ILE A 63 -3.14 -22.63 -68.11
N SER A 64 -3.88 -23.34 -68.95
CA SER A 64 -3.85 -24.81 -69.00
C SER A 64 -2.46 -25.34 -69.38
N HIS A 65 -1.75 -24.67 -70.30
CA HIS A 65 -0.38 -25.02 -70.65
C HIS A 65 0.58 -24.81 -69.49
N ILE A 66 0.52 -23.68 -68.80
CA ILE A 66 1.35 -23.40 -67.60
C ILE A 66 1.10 -24.43 -66.49
N ASP A 67 -0.17 -24.72 -66.19
CA ASP A 67 -0.53 -25.75 -65.19
C ASP A 67 0.02 -27.13 -65.52
N LEU A 68 -0.09 -27.51 -66.78
CA LEU A 68 0.49 -28.81 -67.26
C LEU A 68 2.01 -28.83 -67.14
N ARG A 69 2.71 -27.73 -67.44
CA ARG A 69 4.17 -27.61 -67.31
C ARG A 69 4.64 -27.59 -65.85
N LEU A 70 3.81 -27.11 -64.95
CA LEU A 70 4.10 -27.12 -63.52
C LEU A 70 3.80 -28.50 -62.87
N GLU A 71 3.05 -29.41 -63.51
CA GLU A 71 2.66 -30.71 -62.95
C GLU A 71 3.82 -31.52 -62.31
N PRO A 72 5.00 -31.65 -62.93
CA PRO A 72 6.16 -32.40 -62.36
C PRO A 72 6.71 -31.75 -61.07
N PHE A 73 6.42 -30.49 -60.85
CA PHE A 73 6.93 -29.67 -59.72
C PHE A 73 5.92 -29.49 -58.61
N LYS A 74 4.63 -29.80 -58.81
CA LYS A 74 3.54 -29.66 -57.82
C LYS A 74 3.87 -30.29 -56.46
N PRO A 75 4.52 -31.46 -56.34
CA PRO A 75 4.90 -32.03 -55.05
C PRO A 75 5.90 -31.20 -54.22
N ARG A 76 6.56 -30.21 -54.83
CA ARG A 76 7.53 -29.33 -54.18
C ARG A 76 6.91 -28.07 -53.60
N PHE A 77 5.65 -27.78 -53.97
CA PHE A 77 4.94 -26.59 -53.51
C PHE A 77 4.28 -26.83 -52.14
N ILE A 78 4.12 -25.78 -51.40
CA ILE A 78 3.47 -25.81 -50.06
C ILE A 78 1.99 -26.10 -50.16
N ARG A 79 1.33 -25.64 -51.22
CA ARG A 79 -0.08 -25.86 -51.50
C ARG A 79 -0.31 -26.08 -53.01
N GLU A 80 -1.51 -26.46 -53.35
CA GLU A 80 -1.93 -26.58 -54.73
C GLU A 80 -1.85 -25.25 -55.48
N VAL A 81 -1.45 -25.32 -56.74
CA VAL A 81 -1.36 -24.16 -57.64
C VAL A 81 -2.76 -23.76 -58.08
N THR A 82 -3.13 -22.54 -57.85
CA THR A 82 -4.43 -22.00 -58.22
C THR A 82 -4.38 -21.24 -59.55
N ARG A 83 -5.55 -21.03 -60.18
CA ARG A 83 -5.66 -20.17 -61.33
C ARG A 83 -5.10 -18.77 -61.11
N ASP A 84 -5.32 -18.17 -59.93
CA ASP A 84 -4.82 -16.87 -59.56
C ASP A 84 -3.28 -16.83 -59.48
N ASP A 85 -2.66 -17.91 -59.03
CA ASP A 85 -1.21 -18.01 -58.99
C ASP A 85 -0.62 -17.98 -60.40
N ILE A 86 -1.26 -18.70 -61.36
CA ILE A 86 -0.83 -18.74 -62.75
C ILE A 86 -1.05 -17.36 -63.38
N LEU A 87 -2.15 -16.67 -63.12
CA LEU A 87 -2.39 -15.31 -63.60
C LEU A 87 -1.29 -14.34 -63.11
N LYS A 88 -0.90 -14.45 -61.83
CA LYS A 88 0.21 -13.65 -61.27
C LYS A 88 1.56 -13.96 -61.95
N LEU A 89 1.79 -15.24 -62.33
CA LEU A 89 3.01 -15.58 -63.09
C LEU A 89 3.01 -14.91 -64.47
N MET A 90 1.87 -14.87 -65.15
CA MET A 90 1.71 -14.22 -66.47
C MET A 90 1.89 -12.69 -66.41
N GLU A 91 1.64 -12.07 -65.25
CA GLU A 91 1.85 -10.62 -65.00
C GLU A 91 3.35 -10.27 -64.78
N ILE A 92 4.25 -11.24 -64.71
CA ILE A 92 5.68 -10.98 -64.49
C ILE A 92 6.25 -10.26 -65.68
N LYS A 93 6.76 -9.05 -65.43
CA LYS A 93 7.37 -8.23 -66.49
C LYS A 93 8.64 -8.83 -67.03
N MET A 94 8.87 -8.79 -68.31
CA MET A 94 10.07 -9.29 -68.99
C MET A 94 11.37 -8.76 -68.37
N GLY A 95 11.36 -7.47 -67.95
CA GLY A 95 12.48 -6.88 -67.19
C GLY A 95 12.83 -7.56 -65.87
N ARG A 96 11.87 -8.19 -65.23
CA ARG A 96 12.10 -9.00 -64.02
C ARG A 96 12.66 -10.37 -64.34
N ILE A 97 12.19 -10.98 -65.41
CA ILE A 97 12.72 -12.24 -65.94
C ILE A 97 14.20 -12.11 -66.34
N LEU A 98 14.57 -11.04 -67.06
CA LEU A 98 15.94 -10.77 -67.52
C LEU A 98 16.88 -10.48 -66.33
N LYS A 99 16.41 -9.97 -65.24
CA LYS A 99 17.18 -9.69 -64.01
C LYS A 99 17.13 -10.79 -62.97
N PHE A 100 16.45 -11.89 -63.29
CA PHE A 100 16.29 -13.00 -62.36
C PHE A 100 17.68 -13.61 -62.06
N ASN A 101 17.88 -13.85 -60.76
CA ASN A 101 19.10 -14.50 -60.26
C ASN A 101 18.69 -15.68 -59.39
N SER A 102 18.99 -16.90 -59.83
CA SER A 102 18.63 -18.14 -59.17
C SER A 102 19.25 -18.24 -57.77
N ASP A 103 20.49 -17.77 -57.56
CA ASP A 103 21.16 -17.85 -56.27
C ASP A 103 20.42 -16.94 -55.23
N LYS A 104 20.07 -15.73 -55.65
CA LYS A 104 19.26 -14.82 -54.77
C LYS A 104 17.88 -15.35 -54.48
N SER A 105 17.27 -16.02 -55.47
CA SER A 105 15.94 -16.65 -55.23
C SER A 105 16.09 -17.82 -54.25
N ASN A 106 17.10 -18.64 -54.37
CA ASN A 106 17.39 -19.69 -53.41
C ASN A 106 17.68 -19.18 -52.01
N GLU A 107 18.45 -18.12 -51.92
CA GLU A 107 18.74 -17.44 -50.63
C GLU A 107 17.46 -16.92 -49.98
N PHE A 108 16.59 -16.24 -50.74
CA PHE A 108 15.30 -15.78 -50.28
C PHE A 108 14.40 -16.91 -49.78
N ILE A 109 14.30 -18.01 -50.56
CA ILE A 109 13.53 -19.22 -50.19
C ILE A 109 14.09 -19.79 -48.90
N ALA A 110 15.42 -19.94 -48.77
CA ALA A 110 16.03 -20.47 -47.53
C ALA A 110 15.77 -19.57 -46.31
N GLN A 111 15.92 -18.26 -46.43
CA GLN A 111 15.64 -17.29 -45.37
C GLN A 111 14.15 -17.34 -44.95
N THR A 112 13.22 -17.44 -45.91
CA THR A 112 11.79 -17.54 -45.62
C THR A 112 11.45 -18.84 -44.89
N LEU A 113 12.06 -19.96 -45.31
CA LEU A 113 11.90 -21.26 -44.59
C LEU A 113 12.41 -21.18 -43.15
N GLU A 114 13.55 -20.53 -42.93
CA GLU A 114 14.11 -20.30 -41.58
C GLU A 114 13.17 -19.44 -40.74
N GLN A 115 12.56 -18.40 -41.30
CA GLN A 115 11.58 -17.56 -40.60
C GLN A 115 10.34 -18.36 -40.23
N ILE A 116 9.81 -19.17 -41.14
CA ILE A 116 8.67 -20.07 -40.87
C ILE A 116 9.01 -21.06 -39.75
N ALA A 117 10.22 -21.62 -39.74
CA ALA A 117 10.67 -22.52 -38.68
C ALA A 117 10.71 -21.82 -37.32
N LYS A 118 11.23 -20.58 -37.26
CA LYS A 118 11.22 -19.74 -36.02
C LYS A 118 9.81 -19.43 -35.54
N ILE A 119 8.88 -19.18 -36.45
CA ILE A 119 7.47 -18.94 -36.09
C ILE A 119 6.81 -20.23 -35.56
N ASN A 120 7.11 -21.38 -36.19
CA ASN A 120 6.61 -22.66 -35.71
C ASN A 120 7.10 -22.98 -34.30
N ASP A 121 8.36 -22.75 -34.00
CA ASP A 121 8.93 -22.91 -32.66
C ASP A 121 8.21 -22.00 -31.64
N LYS A 122 7.96 -20.73 -31.97
CA LYS A 122 7.21 -19.82 -31.13
C LYS A 122 5.74 -20.26 -30.93
N LEU A 123 5.12 -20.83 -31.94
CA LEU A 123 3.75 -21.35 -31.83
C LEU A 123 3.69 -22.61 -30.96
N GLU A 124 4.68 -23.48 -31.04
CA GLU A 124 4.83 -24.67 -30.19
C GLU A 124 5.06 -24.26 -28.73
N HIS A 125 5.90 -23.21 -28.49
CA HIS A 125 6.20 -22.68 -27.17
C HIS A 125 5.50 -21.33 -26.89
N ILE A 126 4.21 -21.23 -27.29
CA ILE A 126 3.47 -19.95 -27.24
C ILE A 126 3.38 -19.34 -25.84
N VAL A 127 3.37 -20.16 -24.79
CA VAL A 127 3.35 -19.69 -23.41
C VAL A 127 4.65 -18.98 -23.05
N ASP A 128 5.78 -19.58 -23.38
CA ASP A 128 7.10 -18.99 -23.13
C ASP A 128 7.29 -17.70 -23.94
N TYR A 129 6.87 -17.71 -25.21
CA TYR A 129 6.86 -16.50 -26.04
C TYR A 129 6.00 -15.38 -25.42
N THR A 130 4.87 -15.72 -24.84
CA THR A 130 3.99 -14.74 -24.15
C THR A 130 4.64 -14.19 -22.89
N ILE A 131 5.37 -15.03 -22.13
CA ILE A 131 6.13 -14.62 -20.95
C ILE A 131 7.25 -13.64 -21.34
N ASP A 132 7.98 -13.95 -22.40
CA ASP A 132 9.03 -13.08 -22.94
C ASP A 132 8.48 -11.74 -23.40
N TRP A 133 7.32 -11.74 -24.03
CA TRP A 133 6.62 -10.51 -24.43
C TRP A 133 6.26 -9.63 -23.22
N PHE A 134 5.71 -10.21 -22.14
CA PHE A 134 5.43 -9.47 -20.90
C PHE A 134 6.73 -9.00 -20.21
N THR A 135 7.79 -9.78 -20.28
CA THR A 135 9.11 -9.42 -19.72
C THR A 135 9.67 -8.21 -20.45
N MET A 136 9.61 -8.20 -21.78
CA MET A 136 10.01 -7.06 -22.60
C MET A 136 9.19 -5.81 -22.27
N LEU A 137 7.86 -5.93 -22.09
CA LEU A 137 7.02 -4.82 -21.69
C LEU A 137 7.42 -4.27 -20.31
N LYS A 138 7.71 -5.16 -19.36
CA LYS A 138 8.17 -4.77 -18.02
C LYS A 138 9.50 -4.00 -18.08
N GLU A 139 10.44 -4.45 -18.89
CA GLU A 139 11.73 -3.76 -19.06
C GLU A 139 11.56 -2.38 -19.69
N LYS A 140 10.69 -2.29 -20.71
CA LYS A 140 10.49 -1.05 -21.48
C LYS A 140 9.69 0.00 -20.69
N TYR A 141 8.67 -0.40 -19.94
CA TYR A 141 7.72 0.51 -19.32
C TYR A 141 7.71 0.44 -17.79
N GLY A 142 8.24 -0.60 -17.17
CA GLY A 142 8.12 -0.86 -15.72
C GLY A 142 8.68 0.25 -14.84
N LYS A 143 9.69 0.99 -15.32
CA LYS A 143 10.26 2.13 -14.59
C LYS A 143 9.28 3.30 -14.45
N ALA A 144 8.39 3.48 -15.42
CA ALA A 144 7.36 4.52 -15.39
C ALA A 144 6.16 4.15 -14.50
N TYR A 145 6.02 2.86 -14.15
CA TYR A 145 4.92 2.33 -13.35
C TYR A 145 5.47 1.50 -12.17
N PRO A 146 6.15 2.14 -11.19
CA PRO A 146 6.69 1.43 -10.04
C PRO A 146 5.58 0.81 -9.20
N ARG A 147 5.88 -0.33 -8.60
CA ARG A 147 4.91 -1.00 -7.73
C ARG A 147 4.82 -0.28 -6.38
N HIS A 148 3.68 0.30 -6.06
CA HIS A 148 3.41 0.94 -4.77
C HIS A 148 2.87 -0.03 -3.70
N THR A 149 2.52 -1.26 -4.07
CA THR A 149 1.98 -2.24 -3.14
C THR A 149 3.05 -2.77 -2.20
N VAL A 150 2.90 -2.53 -0.91
CA VAL A 150 3.72 -3.13 0.14
C VAL A 150 3.05 -4.43 0.61
N ILE A 151 3.74 -5.56 0.47
CA ILE A 151 3.27 -6.85 1.00
C ILE A 151 3.63 -6.88 2.48
N ARG A 152 2.61 -6.81 3.37
CA ARG A 152 2.77 -7.00 4.81
C ARG A 152 2.00 -8.25 5.23
N ASN A 153 2.56 -9.03 6.16
CA ASN A 153 1.83 -10.11 6.80
C ASN A 153 0.78 -9.50 7.73
N PHE A 154 -0.44 -10.03 7.71
CA PHE A 154 -1.53 -9.56 8.57
C PHE A 154 -1.23 -9.67 10.05
N ASP A 155 -0.33 -10.56 10.46
CA ASP A 155 0.11 -10.74 11.84
C ASP A 155 0.85 -9.52 12.43
N THR A 156 1.33 -8.59 11.58
CA THR A 156 2.02 -7.35 12.00
C THR A 156 1.16 -6.10 11.90
N ILE A 157 -0.03 -6.19 11.32
CA ILE A 157 -0.97 -5.07 11.23
C ILE A 157 -1.91 -5.15 12.44
N GLU A 158 -1.62 -4.38 13.48
CA GLU A 158 -2.61 -4.16 14.54
C GLU A 158 -3.84 -3.52 13.89
N ALA A 159 -4.98 -4.21 13.97
CA ALA A 159 -6.25 -3.77 13.38
C ALA A 159 -6.59 -2.33 13.80
N THR A 160 -6.23 -1.94 15.01
CA THR A 160 -6.39 -0.58 15.56
C THR A 160 -5.64 0.52 14.80
N LYS A 161 -4.60 0.17 14.01
CA LYS A 161 -3.86 1.16 13.20
C LYS A 161 -4.48 1.44 11.83
N VAL A 162 -5.39 0.59 11.38
CA VAL A 162 -5.98 0.67 10.02
C VAL A 162 -7.40 1.23 10.05
N VAL A 163 -8.06 1.14 11.20
CA VAL A 163 -9.46 1.58 11.35
C VAL A 163 -9.52 3.08 11.60
N GLU A 164 -10.27 3.78 10.78
CA GLU A 164 -10.56 5.20 10.99
C GLU A 164 -11.49 5.38 12.21
N ALA A 165 -11.23 6.43 13.00
CA ALA A 165 -12.01 6.79 14.15
C ALA A 165 -13.32 7.49 13.70
N ASN A 166 -14.28 6.72 13.19
CA ASN A 166 -15.53 7.21 12.61
C ASN A 166 -16.64 7.42 13.65
N GLU A 167 -16.44 6.95 14.86
CA GLU A 167 -17.42 7.05 15.94
C GLU A 167 -17.01 8.09 16.98
N LYS A 168 -17.98 8.58 17.75
CA LYS A 168 -17.77 9.58 18.81
C LYS A 168 -18.01 8.98 20.17
N LEU A 169 -17.05 9.15 21.07
CA LEU A 169 -17.15 8.67 22.45
C LEU A 169 -17.68 9.79 23.37
N TYR A 170 -18.69 9.43 24.16
CA TYR A 170 -19.33 10.33 25.12
C TYR A 170 -19.31 9.74 26.52
N ILE A 171 -19.38 10.59 27.55
CA ILE A 171 -19.38 10.19 28.94
C ILE A 171 -20.44 10.91 29.76
N ASN A 172 -21.14 10.16 30.60
CA ASN A 172 -21.98 10.68 31.67
C ASN A 172 -21.26 10.46 33.01
N ARG A 173 -20.58 11.49 33.52
CA ARG A 173 -19.81 11.40 34.77
C ARG A 173 -20.66 11.24 36.02
N GLN A 174 -21.91 11.75 35.99
CA GLN A 174 -22.81 11.68 37.15
C GLN A 174 -23.37 10.28 37.35
N GLU A 175 -23.79 9.67 36.27
CA GLU A 175 -24.32 8.31 36.28
C GLU A 175 -23.24 7.23 36.15
N GLY A 176 -22.06 7.58 35.68
CA GLY A 176 -20.91 6.67 35.50
C GLY A 176 -20.99 5.79 34.26
N PHE A 177 -21.53 6.31 33.16
CA PHE A 177 -21.60 5.61 31.88
C PHE A 177 -20.71 6.25 30.83
N ILE A 178 -20.17 5.42 29.95
CA ILE A 178 -19.43 5.82 28.76
C ILE A 178 -19.93 5.03 27.54
N GLY A 179 -19.90 5.63 26.35
CA GLY A 179 -20.25 4.91 25.13
C GLY A 179 -20.54 5.81 23.93
N MET A 180 -20.69 5.19 22.77
CA MET A 180 -20.98 5.86 21.50
C MET A 180 -22.46 6.31 21.42
N GLY A 181 -23.36 5.60 22.13
CA GLY A 181 -24.80 5.87 22.15
C GLY A 181 -25.22 7.07 23.00
N LEU A 182 -24.32 7.65 23.81
CA LEU A 182 -24.59 8.70 24.77
C LEU A 182 -24.52 10.12 24.15
N LYS A 183 -25.14 10.34 22.99
CA LYS A 183 -25.00 11.57 22.16
C LYS A 183 -25.40 12.88 22.82
N LYS A 184 -26.11 12.83 23.96
CA LYS A 184 -26.55 14.01 24.73
C LYS A 184 -25.59 14.39 25.87
N ASP A 185 -24.60 13.55 26.15
CA ASP A 185 -23.64 13.72 27.24
C ASP A 185 -22.32 14.38 26.77
N GLU A 186 -21.34 14.48 27.66
CA GLU A 186 -20.04 15.11 27.38
C GLU A 186 -19.27 14.36 26.30
N PHE A 187 -18.93 15.03 25.20
CA PHE A 187 -18.05 14.49 24.16
C PHE A 187 -16.61 14.39 24.66
N ILE A 188 -15.96 13.26 24.44
CA ILE A 188 -14.55 13.02 24.83
C ILE A 188 -13.63 13.09 23.62
N CYS A 189 -13.79 12.19 22.65
CA CYS A 189 -12.92 12.08 21.48
C CYS A 189 -13.58 11.24 20.38
N ASN A 190 -12.98 11.22 19.21
CA ASN A 190 -13.32 10.26 18.17
C ASN A 190 -12.67 8.91 18.51
N CYS A 191 -13.35 7.82 18.19
CA CYS A 191 -12.91 6.45 18.44
C CYS A 191 -13.42 5.50 17.35
N SER A 192 -13.00 4.25 17.44
CA SER A 192 -13.55 3.14 16.68
C SER A 192 -14.24 2.14 17.63
N ASP A 193 -15.11 1.31 17.09
CA ASP A 193 -15.79 0.21 17.80
C ASP A 193 -14.84 -0.88 18.30
N ILE A 194 -13.61 -0.94 17.77
CA ILE A 194 -12.57 -1.87 18.21
C ILE A 194 -11.61 -1.29 19.23
N ASP A 195 -11.68 0.03 19.51
CA ASP A 195 -10.78 0.70 20.44
C ASP A 195 -11.02 0.29 21.89
N ASP A 196 -9.99 0.48 22.68
CA ASP A 196 -10.04 0.43 24.13
C ASP A 196 -10.02 1.84 24.72
N VAL A 197 -10.65 1.99 25.87
CA VAL A 197 -10.73 3.25 26.61
C VAL A 197 -10.06 3.09 27.97
N ILE A 198 -9.15 4.00 28.31
CA ILE A 198 -8.55 4.08 29.64
C ILE A 198 -9.30 5.06 30.52
N ILE A 199 -9.59 4.66 31.75
CA ILE A 199 -10.36 5.45 32.71
C ILE A 199 -9.58 5.55 33.99
N PHE A 200 -9.31 6.77 34.47
CA PHE A 200 -8.67 7.03 35.76
C PHE A 200 -9.69 7.58 36.76
N TYR A 201 -9.61 7.13 38.00
CA TYR A 201 -10.50 7.51 39.09
C TYR A 201 -9.80 8.35 40.16
N ARG A 202 -10.59 9.13 40.92
CA ARG A 202 -10.07 9.97 42.01
C ARG A 202 -9.48 9.18 43.17
N ASN A 203 -9.89 7.95 43.38
CA ASN A 203 -9.32 7.06 44.39
C ASN A 203 -7.91 6.56 44.06
N GLY A 204 -7.41 6.86 42.83
CA GLY A 204 -6.09 6.44 42.36
C GLY A 204 -6.08 5.09 41.63
N THR A 205 -7.25 4.56 41.27
CA THR A 205 -7.33 3.38 40.45
C THR A 205 -7.53 3.74 38.97
N TYR A 206 -7.27 2.81 38.07
CA TYR A 206 -7.61 2.92 36.65
C TYR A 206 -7.96 1.56 36.06
N LYS A 207 -8.74 1.55 35.02
CA LYS A 207 -9.06 0.36 34.23
C LYS A 207 -9.14 0.66 32.75
N ILE A 208 -9.09 -0.39 31.94
CA ILE A 208 -9.29 -0.32 30.49
C ILE A 208 -10.53 -1.14 30.16
N VAL A 209 -11.42 -0.57 29.33
CA VAL A 209 -12.62 -1.23 28.84
C VAL A 209 -12.69 -1.12 27.32
N LYS A 210 -13.34 -2.07 26.67
CA LYS A 210 -13.61 -1.96 25.23
C LYS A 210 -14.67 -0.89 24.96
N VAL A 211 -14.57 -0.15 23.87
CA VAL A 211 -15.62 0.75 23.38
C VAL A 211 -16.92 -0.04 23.15
N ALA A 212 -18.04 0.51 23.58
CA ALA A 212 -19.38 -0.04 23.38
C ALA A 212 -20.40 1.09 23.27
N ASP A 213 -21.66 0.79 22.90
CA ASP A 213 -22.73 1.78 22.79
C ASP A 213 -23.01 2.45 24.14
N LYS A 214 -23.05 1.68 25.23
CA LYS A 214 -23.21 2.15 26.60
C LYS A 214 -22.65 1.12 27.58
N ILE A 215 -21.69 1.52 28.39
CA ILE A 215 -21.09 0.66 29.42
C ILE A 215 -21.00 1.44 30.76
N PHE A 216 -21.31 0.76 31.85
CA PHE A 216 -21.13 1.30 33.19
C PHE A 216 -19.67 1.16 33.63
N ILE A 217 -19.05 2.30 33.95
CA ILE A 217 -17.65 2.37 34.33
C ILE A 217 -17.43 2.78 35.80
N GLY A 218 -18.47 3.22 36.49
CA GLY A 218 -18.41 3.69 37.87
C GLY A 218 -18.39 5.22 37.98
N LYS A 219 -18.40 5.71 39.20
CA LYS A 219 -18.41 7.15 39.53
C LYS A 219 -17.00 7.65 39.89
N ASP A 220 -16.87 8.94 40.22
CA ASP A 220 -15.62 9.58 40.59
C ASP A 220 -14.53 9.53 39.50
N ILE A 221 -14.95 9.61 38.25
CA ILE A 221 -14.10 9.58 37.06
C ILE A 221 -13.28 10.88 36.98
N LEU A 222 -11.96 10.73 36.88
CA LEU A 222 -11.01 11.81 36.79
C LEU A 222 -10.67 12.14 35.32
N TYR A 223 -10.32 11.10 34.55
CA TYR A 223 -9.90 11.24 33.16
C TYR A 223 -10.31 10.01 32.34
N VAL A 224 -10.63 10.25 31.06
CA VAL A 224 -10.98 9.21 30.09
C VAL A 224 -10.45 9.59 28.74
N ASN A 225 -9.89 8.63 28.01
CA ASN A 225 -9.52 8.78 26.61
C ASN A 225 -9.33 7.39 25.94
N VAL A 226 -9.19 7.36 24.61
CA VAL A 226 -8.82 6.15 23.88
C VAL A 226 -7.45 5.66 24.36
N PHE A 227 -7.34 4.37 24.60
CA PHE A 227 -6.11 3.70 25.02
C PHE A 227 -5.35 3.15 23.82
N LYS A 228 -4.13 3.56 23.63
CA LYS A 228 -3.22 3.01 22.61
C LYS A 228 -2.21 2.07 23.26
N ARG A 229 -2.21 0.80 22.84
CA ARG A 229 -1.20 -0.16 23.30
C ARG A 229 0.19 0.25 22.83
N ASN A 230 1.19 -0.07 23.65
CA ASN A 230 2.61 0.24 23.39
C ASN A 230 2.91 1.75 23.20
N ASP A 231 1.97 2.63 23.57
CA ASP A 231 2.21 4.07 23.59
C ASP A 231 3.08 4.44 24.82
N ASN A 232 4.35 4.72 24.56
CA ASN A 232 5.31 5.18 25.55
C ASN A 232 5.46 6.70 25.59
N ARG A 233 4.74 7.44 24.72
CA ARG A 233 4.81 8.90 24.63
C ARG A 233 3.73 9.61 25.44
N THR A 234 2.56 9.00 25.62
CA THR A 234 1.53 9.54 26.52
C THR A 234 1.95 9.35 27.96
N ILE A 235 2.42 10.42 28.57
CA ILE A 235 2.89 10.46 29.96
C ILE A 235 1.81 11.05 30.87
N TYR A 236 1.49 10.32 31.92
CA TYR A 236 0.57 10.77 32.95
C TYR A 236 1.38 11.37 34.12
N ASN A 237 1.06 12.61 34.43
CA ASN A 237 1.65 13.33 35.59
C ASN A 237 0.65 13.32 36.71
N VAL A 238 1.01 12.79 37.87
CA VAL A 238 0.08 12.55 38.98
C VAL A 238 0.68 13.00 40.31
N ILE A 239 -0.13 13.69 41.10
CA ILE A 239 0.11 13.92 42.54
C ILE A 239 -1.01 13.29 43.31
N TYR A 240 -0.71 12.42 44.26
CA TYR A 240 -1.70 11.75 45.07
C TYR A 240 -1.31 11.74 46.55
N ARG A 241 -2.31 11.62 47.42
CA ARG A 241 -2.15 11.40 48.84
C ARG A 241 -2.37 9.90 49.12
N ASP A 242 -1.46 9.30 49.84
CA ASP A 242 -1.50 7.89 50.22
C ASP A 242 -2.23 7.71 51.54
N GLY A 243 -3.47 7.25 51.50
CA GLY A 243 -4.33 7.12 52.66
C GLY A 243 -4.91 8.46 53.17
N LYS A 244 -5.70 8.41 54.24
CA LYS A 244 -6.43 9.58 54.78
C LYS A 244 -5.49 10.64 55.36
N PHE A 245 -4.37 10.24 55.97
CA PHE A 245 -3.42 11.08 56.67
C PHE A 245 -1.96 10.89 56.19
N GLY A 246 -1.80 10.20 55.07
CA GLY A 246 -0.50 9.85 54.52
C GLY A 246 0.23 10.99 53.81
N TYR A 247 1.42 10.67 53.33
CA TYR A 247 2.24 11.62 52.60
C TYR A 247 1.68 11.83 51.19
N ASN A 248 2.04 12.96 50.58
CA ASN A 248 1.72 13.27 49.22
C ASN A 248 2.92 12.87 48.32
N TYR A 249 2.60 12.13 47.25
CA TYR A 249 3.57 11.63 46.30
C TYR A 249 3.36 12.28 44.94
N ILE A 250 4.45 12.41 44.19
CA ILE A 250 4.46 12.88 42.79
C ILE A 250 5.13 11.84 41.92
N LYS A 251 4.53 11.55 40.75
CA LYS A 251 5.11 10.63 39.78
C LYS A 251 4.71 10.96 38.34
N ARG A 252 5.52 10.46 37.43
CA ARG A 252 5.28 10.43 36.01
C ARG A 252 5.38 9.00 35.50
N PHE A 253 4.45 8.58 34.65
CA PHE A 253 4.45 7.20 34.12
C PHE A 253 3.70 7.13 32.80
N ALA A 254 4.00 6.09 32.00
CA ALA A 254 3.23 5.68 30.86
C ALA A 254 2.44 4.39 31.18
N VAL A 255 1.34 4.16 30.45
CA VAL A 255 0.59 2.90 30.47
C VAL A 255 0.72 2.28 29.08
N THR A 256 1.72 1.43 28.90
CA THR A 256 1.99 0.77 27.62
C THR A 256 1.14 -0.47 27.37
N GLY A 257 0.64 -1.11 28.44
CA GLY A 257 -0.19 -2.30 28.36
C GLY A 257 -0.98 -2.54 29.64
N ALA A 258 -2.21 -3.00 29.49
CA ALA A 258 -3.05 -3.46 30.60
C ALA A 258 -4.08 -4.46 30.07
N THR A 259 -4.58 -5.34 30.98
CA THR A 259 -5.65 -6.28 30.66
C THR A 259 -7.01 -5.56 30.78
N ARG A 260 -7.92 -5.80 29.82
CA ARG A 260 -9.30 -5.26 29.85
C ARG A 260 -10.01 -5.70 31.14
N ASP A 261 -10.87 -4.83 31.61
CA ASP A 261 -11.78 -5.04 32.77
C ASP A 261 -11.07 -5.34 34.10
N ARG A 262 -9.73 -5.26 34.12
CA ARG A 262 -8.94 -5.37 35.34
C ARG A 262 -8.66 -3.98 35.90
N GLU A 263 -8.88 -3.83 37.21
CA GLU A 263 -8.53 -2.61 37.94
C GLU A 263 -7.06 -2.64 38.38
N TYR A 264 -6.41 -1.51 38.24
CA TYR A 264 -5.00 -1.28 38.59
C TYR A 264 -4.91 -0.10 39.53
N ASP A 265 -4.00 -0.16 40.50
CA ASP A 265 -3.77 0.91 41.46
C ASP A 265 -2.51 1.73 41.10
N LEU A 266 -2.67 3.05 41.11
CA LEU A 266 -1.58 4.02 40.95
C LEU A 266 -0.92 4.39 42.25
N THR A 267 -1.56 4.11 43.38
CA THR A 267 -1.11 4.40 44.73
C THR A 267 -0.42 3.17 45.34
N LYS A 268 -0.27 3.12 46.64
CA LYS A 268 0.18 1.91 47.36
C LYS A 268 -0.96 0.95 47.70
N GLY A 269 -2.18 1.27 47.31
CA GLY A 269 -3.36 0.52 47.70
C GLY A 269 -3.84 0.82 49.12
N THR A 270 -3.31 1.88 49.72
CA THR A 270 -3.78 2.30 51.06
C THR A 270 -5.20 2.83 50.95
N GLU A 271 -6.05 2.36 51.84
CA GLU A 271 -7.45 2.78 51.88
C GLU A 271 -7.57 4.32 52.04
N ASN A 272 -8.55 4.95 51.34
CA ASN A 272 -8.75 6.38 51.32
C ASN A 272 -7.60 7.20 50.65
N SER A 273 -6.79 6.56 49.84
CA SER A 273 -5.89 7.29 48.92
C SER A 273 -6.68 8.15 47.93
N ARG A 274 -6.10 9.27 47.52
CA ARG A 274 -6.80 10.21 46.62
C ARG A 274 -5.85 10.94 45.70
N VAL A 275 -6.18 10.99 44.43
CA VAL A 275 -5.49 11.83 43.44
C VAL A 275 -5.86 13.30 43.65
N LEU A 276 -4.85 14.14 43.80
CA LEU A 276 -4.97 15.58 44.04
C LEU A 276 -4.74 16.39 42.76
N TYR A 277 -3.90 15.88 41.87
CA TYR A 277 -3.62 16.46 40.55
C TYR A 277 -3.37 15.34 39.54
N PHE A 278 -3.87 15.57 38.32
CA PHE A 278 -3.71 14.64 37.22
C PHE A 278 -3.65 15.42 35.90
N SER A 279 -2.69 15.07 35.04
CA SER A 279 -2.67 15.49 33.63
C SER A 279 -2.23 14.34 32.73
N ALA A 280 -2.77 14.31 31.52
CA ALA A 280 -2.38 13.40 30.46
C ALA A 280 -1.67 14.19 29.38
N ASN A 281 -0.45 13.79 29.05
CA ASN A 281 0.47 14.54 28.20
C ASN A 281 0.89 13.64 27.01
N PRO A 282 0.23 13.78 25.82
CA PRO A 282 0.42 12.88 24.67
C PRO A 282 1.84 12.84 24.10
N ASN A 283 2.63 13.85 24.38
CA ASN A 283 4.03 13.94 23.94
C ASN A 283 5.00 14.15 25.12
N GLY A 284 4.65 13.68 26.32
CA GLY A 284 5.52 13.74 27.49
C GLY A 284 5.79 15.14 28.03
N GLU A 285 4.86 16.07 27.84
CA GLU A 285 4.95 17.42 28.35
C GLU A 285 5.07 17.41 29.89
N ALA A 286 5.84 18.35 30.43
CA ALA A 286 6.10 18.45 31.84
C ALA A 286 5.76 19.86 32.35
N GLU A 287 4.56 19.97 32.87
CA GLU A 287 4.08 21.25 33.42
C GLU A 287 4.66 21.57 34.79
N THR A 288 4.56 22.85 35.15
CA THR A 288 4.84 23.36 36.51
C THR A 288 3.53 23.60 37.25
N VAL A 289 3.43 23.02 38.43
CA VAL A 289 2.23 23.17 39.29
C VAL A 289 2.57 24.01 40.54
N LYS A 290 1.59 24.79 41.00
CA LYS A 290 1.59 25.52 42.26
C LYS A 290 0.85 24.67 43.30
N VAL A 291 1.58 24.37 44.39
CA VAL A 291 1.06 23.58 45.53
C VAL A 291 0.82 24.50 46.71
N ILE A 292 -0.41 24.49 47.20
CA ILE A 292 -0.84 25.28 48.37
C ILE A 292 -1.12 24.29 49.50
N LEU A 293 -0.46 24.49 50.63
CA LEU A 293 -0.58 23.65 51.81
C LEU A 293 -1.63 24.21 52.79
N LYS A 294 -2.22 23.35 53.58
CA LYS A 294 -3.08 23.80 54.71
C LYS A 294 -2.19 24.37 55.81
N PRO A 295 -2.51 25.57 56.34
CA PRO A 295 -1.74 26.15 57.42
C PRO A 295 -1.71 25.26 58.65
N LYS A 296 -0.53 25.07 59.24
CA LYS A 296 -0.36 24.39 60.53
C LYS A 296 0.56 25.24 61.41
N PRO A 297 0.45 25.18 62.74
CA PRO A 297 1.32 25.89 63.63
C PRO A 297 2.80 25.61 63.31
N ARG A 298 3.65 26.65 63.30
CA ARG A 298 5.10 26.59 63.00
C ARG A 298 5.44 26.22 61.53
N GLN A 299 4.49 26.14 60.63
CA GLN A 299 4.75 25.89 59.23
C GLN A 299 5.14 27.19 58.51
N LYS A 300 6.41 27.28 58.04
CA LYS A 300 6.93 28.46 57.35
C LYS A 300 6.57 28.49 55.87
N LEU A 301 6.52 27.36 55.22
CA LEU A 301 6.24 27.27 53.78
C LEU A 301 4.77 26.87 53.57
N LEU A 302 3.97 27.75 52.98
CA LEU A 302 2.57 27.51 52.66
C LEU A 302 2.31 27.28 51.18
N VAL A 303 3.23 27.80 50.33
CA VAL A 303 3.08 27.69 48.87
C VAL A 303 4.46 27.40 48.28
N PHE A 304 4.49 26.47 47.36
CA PHE A 304 5.69 26.19 46.56
C PHE A 304 5.30 25.73 45.18
N GLU A 305 6.26 25.71 44.28
CA GLU A 305 6.11 25.26 42.91
C GLU A 305 6.87 23.96 42.72
N LYS A 306 6.35 23.12 41.82
CA LYS A 306 7.03 21.90 41.43
C LYS A 306 6.91 21.67 39.94
N ASN A 307 8.07 21.50 39.26
CA ASN A 307 8.14 21.20 37.87
C ASN A 307 8.18 19.67 37.68
N PHE A 308 7.32 19.15 36.82
CA PHE A 308 7.31 17.73 36.52
C PHE A 308 8.52 17.27 35.70
N SER A 309 9.24 18.18 35.00
CA SER A 309 10.46 17.82 34.27
C SER A 309 11.59 17.29 35.19
N GLU A 310 11.55 17.63 36.48
CA GLU A 310 12.50 17.13 37.49
C GLU A 310 12.16 15.70 37.94
N ILE A 311 11.02 15.14 37.53
CA ILE A 311 10.55 13.83 37.94
C ILE A 311 10.80 12.83 36.81
N ALA A 312 11.61 11.82 37.07
CA ALA A 312 11.87 10.76 36.12
C ALA A 312 10.58 9.96 35.79
N ILE A 313 10.41 9.61 34.54
CA ILE A 313 9.34 8.73 34.09
C ILE A 313 9.67 7.31 34.57
N LYS A 314 8.75 6.69 35.30
CA LYS A 314 8.91 5.35 35.89
C LYS A 314 7.75 4.46 35.51
N GLY A 315 7.84 3.18 35.83
CA GLY A 315 6.75 2.23 35.61
C GLY A 315 5.48 2.61 36.39
N ARG A 316 4.31 2.27 35.87
CA ARG A 316 3.00 2.58 36.46
C ARG A 316 2.82 2.14 37.92
N GLY A 317 3.43 1.00 38.31
CA GLY A 317 3.38 0.45 39.67
C GLY A 317 4.34 1.12 40.66
N SER A 318 5.16 2.09 40.22
CA SER A 318 6.09 2.80 41.13
C SER A 318 5.30 3.72 42.07
N GLN A 319 5.78 3.86 43.33
CA GLN A 319 5.18 4.78 44.28
C GLN A 319 5.37 6.25 43.93
N GLY A 320 6.45 6.59 43.22
CA GLY A 320 6.86 7.97 42.97
C GLY A 320 7.74 8.55 44.07
N ASN A 321 7.96 9.84 44.01
CA ASN A 321 8.78 10.61 44.96
C ASN A 321 7.87 11.28 46.00
N ILE A 322 8.35 11.46 47.23
CA ILE A 322 7.61 12.25 48.23
C ILE A 322 7.63 13.72 47.80
N LEU A 323 6.45 14.29 47.59
CA LEU A 323 6.26 15.70 47.31
C LEU A 323 6.33 16.53 48.61
N THR A 324 5.50 16.14 49.58
CA THR A 324 5.43 16.80 50.89
C THR A 324 4.76 15.89 51.93
N LYS A 325 5.18 16.02 53.15
CA LYS A 325 4.53 15.40 54.34
C LYS A 325 3.38 16.24 54.91
N ALA A 326 3.29 17.52 54.45
CA ALA A 326 2.24 18.44 54.91
C ALA A 326 0.94 18.19 54.11
N GLU A 327 -0.16 18.53 54.74
CA GLU A 327 -1.48 18.39 54.10
C GLU A 327 -1.64 19.43 52.98
N VAL A 328 -1.97 18.94 51.80
CA VAL A 328 -2.21 19.81 50.63
C VAL A 328 -3.65 20.33 50.65
N HIS A 329 -3.79 21.65 50.48
CA HIS A 329 -5.09 22.30 50.32
C HIS A 329 -5.56 22.28 48.86
N LYS A 330 -4.69 22.73 47.94
CA LYS A 330 -5.01 22.86 46.51
C LYS A 330 -3.75 22.73 45.66
N ILE A 331 -3.91 22.12 44.49
CA ILE A 331 -2.89 22.12 43.43
C ILE A 331 -3.50 22.74 42.20
N SER A 332 -2.80 23.64 41.54
CA SER A 332 -3.23 24.27 40.29
C SER A 332 -2.10 24.28 39.28
N LEU A 333 -2.41 24.19 38.01
CA LEU A 333 -1.48 24.41 36.93
C LEU A 333 -0.97 25.85 37.01
N LYS A 334 0.34 26.03 36.97
CA LYS A 334 0.99 27.36 36.88
C LYS A 334 1.42 27.64 35.44
N GLN A 335 2.11 26.71 34.82
CA GLN A 335 2.65 26.85 33.48
C GLN A 335 2.61 25.51 32.75
N LYS A 336 2.19 25.52 31.50
CA LYS A 336 2.34 24.36 30.59
C LYS A 336 3.83 24.13 30.32
N GLY A 337 4.26 22.90 30.27
CA GLY A 337 5.64 22.51 29.96
C GLY A 337 5.83 22.10 28.51
N SER A 338 7.06 21.96 28.12
CA SER A 338 7.48 21.34 26.86
C SER A 338 7.66 19.83 27.05
N SER A 339 7.78 19.11 25.93
CA SER A 339 8.10 17.69 25.91
C SER A 339 9.46 17.45 26.59
N THR A 340 9.52 16.39 27.39
CA THR A 340 10.76 15.85 27.98
C THR A 340 11.27 14.61 27.26
N LEU A 341 10.57 14.20 26.20
CA LEU A 341 10.93 13.10 25.32
C LEU A 341 11.72 13.64 24.13
N GLY A 342 12.54 12.81 23.51
CA GLY A 342 13.20 13.11 22.23
C GLY A 342 12.19 13.40 21.12
N GLY A 343 12.68 13.85 19.99
CA GLY A 343 11.87 14.12 18.81
C GLY A 343 11.02 12.91 18.40
N ARG A 344 10.16 13.13 17.46
CA ARG A 344 9.25 12.10 16.92
C ARG A 344 9.41 12.05 15.41
N GLU A 345 9.65 10.87 14.89
CA GLU A 345 9.66 10.65 13.45
C GLU A 345 8.26 10.88 12.88
N VAL A 346 8.21 11.59 11.76
CA VAL A 346 6.98 11.96 11.06
C VAL A 346 7.09 11.48 9.62
N TRP A 347 6.03 10.87 9.13
CA TRP A 347 5.91 10.41 7.75
C TRP A 347 4.74 11.12 7.06
N PHE A 348 4.87 11.31 5.75
CA PHE A 348 3.79 11.82 4.90
C PHE A 348 3.34 10.72 3.95
N ASP A 349 2.06 10.40 4.02
CA ASP A 349 1.41 9.45 3.12
C ASP A 349 0.81 10.22 1.94
N TRP A 350 1.42 10.09 0.77
CA TRP A 350 1.02 10.76 -0.46
C TRP A 350 -0.30 10.24 -1.04
N ASP A 351 -0.67 8.99 -0.73
CA ASP A 351 -1.89 8.38 -1.26
C ASP A 351 -3.15 8.95 -0.60
N VAL A 352 -3.06 9.26 0.69
CA VAL A 352 -4.16 9.83 1.48
C VAL A 352 -3.91 11.28 1.90
N LEU A 353 -2.80 11.90 1.45
CA LEU A 353 -2.37 13.27 1.75
C LEU A 353 -2.38 13.58 3.25
N ARG A 354 -1.80 12.71 4.06
CA ARG A 354 -1.87 12.80 5.51
C ARG A 354 -0.52 12.56 6.19
N LEU A 355 -0.22 13.40 7.18
CA LEU A 355 0.85 13.16 8.12
C LEU A 355 0.50 12.04 9.09
N ASN A 356 1.46 11.18 9.36
CA ASN A 356 1.31 10.09 10.32
C ASN A 356 2.62 9.84 11.08
N TYR A 357 2.49 9.04 12.14
CA TYR A 357 3.60 8.61 13.00
C TYR A 357 3.77 7.09 12.99
N ASP A 358 3.15 6.43 12.02
CA ASP A 358 3.03 4.98 11.95
C ASP A 358 3.97 4.37 10.92
N GLY A 359 4.89 5.18 10.36
CA GLY A 359 5.86 4.74 9.36
C GLY A 359 5.26 4.52 7.96
N ARG A 360 4.19 5.25 7.60
CA ARG A 360 3.55 5.13 6.29
C ARG A 360 3.97 6.27 5.38
N GLY A 361 4.40 5.93 4.16
CA GLY A 361 4.79 6.89 3.15
C GLY A 361 6.23 7.33 3.26
N GLU A 362 6.49 8.59 2.95
CA GLU A 362 7.81 9.19 2.95
C GLU A 362 8.18 9.68 4.35
N GLU A 363 9.38 9.35 4.82
CA GLU A 363 9.91 9.84 6.09
C GLU A 363 10.36 11.30 5.95
N LEU A 364 9.76 12.17 6.75
CA LEU A 364 10.11 13.60 6.80
C LEU A 364 11.22 13.90 7.82
N GLY A 365 11.55 12.94 8.69
CA GLY A 365 12.56 13.06 9.73
C GLY A 365 12.01 13.23 11.14
N GLU A 366 12.91 13.56 12.09
CA GLU A 366 12.60 13.71 13.51
C GLU A 366 12.14 15.14 13.81
N PHE A 367 10.97 15.29 14.44
CA PHE A 367 10.36 16.56 14.79
C PHE A 367 10.22 16.70 16.32
N HIS A 368 10.51 17.85 16.83
CA HIS A 368 10.34 18.24 18.23
C HIS A 368 9.04 19.04 18.44
N SER A 369 8.63 19.21 19.68
CA SER A 369 7.35 19.87 20.02
C SER A 369 7.24 21.33 19.55
N ASN A 370 8.35 21.98 19.22
CA ASN A 370 8.40 23.37 18.76
C ASN A 370 8.54 23.50 17.24
N ASP A 371 8.74 22.40 16.52
CA ASP A 371 8.90 22.40 15.08
C ASP A 371 7.55 22.56 14.38
N GLN A 372 7.57 23.18 13.22
CA GLN A 372 6.41 23.35 12.35
C GLN A 372 6.73 22.76 10.97
N ILE A 373 5.74 22.22 10.34
CA ILE A 373 5.84 21.70 8.97
C ILE A 373 5.18 22.71 8.04
N LEU A 374 5.95 23.23 7.08
CA LEU A 374 5.41 24.04 6.01
C LEU A 374 4.98 23.13 4.86
N VAL A 375 3.72 23.20 4.50
CA VAL A 375 3.18 22.50 3.33
C VAL A 375 2.94 23.53 2.23
N ILE A 376 3.55 23.31 1.07
CA ILE A 376 3.35 24.16 -0.11
C ILE A 376 2.58 23.34 -1.15
N LEU A 377 1.41 23.81 -1.53
CA LEU A 377 0.58 23.16 -2.53
C LEU A 377 1.03 23.53 -3.95
N PRO A 378 0.70 22.72 -4.99
CA PRO A 378 1.09 23.00 -6.38
C PRO A 378 0.56 24.33 -6.92
N ASN A 379 -0.52 24.86 -6.35
CA ASN A 379 -1.09 26.18 -6.68
C ASN A 379 -0.37 27.35 -5.97
N GLY A 380 0.65 27.08 -5.15
CA GLY A 380 1.40 28.07 -4.40
C GLY A 380 0.79 28.51 -3.06
N ASP A 381 -0.34 27.91 -2.64
CA ASP A 381 -0.91 28.13 -1.31
C ASP A 381 -0.06 27.39 -0.24
N PHE A 382 -0.05 27.90 1.02
CA PHE A 382 0.68 27.33 2.15
C PHE A 382 -0.08 27.55 3.47
#